data_776ceb4746f69ff554879e8de90fe7f2
#
_entry.id   776ceb4746f69ff554879e8de90fe7f2
#
_cell.length_a   1.000
_cell.length_b   1.000
_cell.length_c   1.000
_cell.angle_alpha   90.00
_cell.angle_beta   90.00
_cell.angle_gamma   90.00
#
_symmetry.space_group_name_H-M   'P 1'
#
loop_
_entity.id
_entity.type
_entity.pdbx_description
1 polymer ?
#
loop_
_entity_poly.entity_id
_entity_poly.type
_entity_poly.pdbx_seq_one_letter_code
_entity_poly.pdbx_strand_id
1 'polypeptide(L)'
;MDLTWDLYNPTSRANRILVVAPSLGGNCSHQWAKVAELLTNDAQVVFVDYPGHALSEVWNDADEPTLDVVASAIMDVIHEVRERTGELPVIFAGLSIGGATGLHLARDHADELAGVAVLCSAATVGEPDRWIERAEQVEAAGTQQLVEETSKRWFTPAFKAANPRVTTTIMEGLAAADDHSYAQLCRCLAHHDLRADLADVRCPLLLVAGERDSSTPIAGQELVAETVPGAQLSVIPEASHQVTVAAPDTTANLLRAFMDRVARQARTELPDD
;
A
#
# COMPACT_ATOMS: atom_id res chain seq x y z
N MET A 1 0.97 17.97 4.68
CA MET A 1 2.02 17.02 4.19
C MET A 1 1.91 16.96 2.67
N ASP A 2 3.01 17.19 1.95
CA ASP A 2 3.02 17.08 0.49
C ASP A 2 3.68 15.75 0.09
N LEU A 3 2.95 14.91 -0.67
CA LEU A 3 3.46 13.63 -1.17
C LEU A 3 3.87 13.78 -2.64
N THR A 4 5.03 13.23 -2.99
CA THR A 4 5.43 13.15 -4.39
C THR A 4 4.66 12.04 -5.10
N TRP A 5 4.12 12.36 -6.27
CA TRP A 5 3.42 11.39 -7.10
C TRP A 5 3.80 11.52 -8.58
N ASP A 6 3.65 10.42 -9.30
CA ASP A 6 3.91 10.37 -10.74
C ASP A 6 2.90 9.46 -11.45
N LEU A 7 2.54 9.82 -12.67
CA LEU A 7 1.68 9.03 -13.52
C LEU A 7 2.54 8.06 -14.35
N TYR A 8 2.56 6.79 -13.96
CA TYR A 8 3.39 5.75 -14.57
C TYR A 8 3.15 5.60 -16.09
N ASN A 9 1.90 5.71 -16.52
CA ASN A 9 1.50 5.54 -17.91
C ASN A 9 0.69 6.74 -18.45
N PRO A 10 1.31 7.93 -18.63
CA PRO A 10 0.62 9.18 -18.93
C PRO A 10 -0.15 9.18 -20.26
N THR A 11 0.08 8.22 -21.14
CA THR A 11 -0.63 8.05 -22.41
C THR A 11 -1.80 7.07 -22.33
N SER A 12 -2.07 6.46 -21.17
CA SER A 12 -3.19 5.56 -20.97
C SER A 12 -4.53 6.24 -21.26
N ARG A 13 -5.45 5.48 -21.86
CA ARG A 13 -6.85 5.88 -22.10
C ARG A 13 -7.82 5.09 -21.24
N ALA A 14 -7.31 4.41 -20.21
CA ALA A 14 -8.15 3.67 -19.27
C ALA A 14 -9.12 4.64 -18.56
N ASN A 15 -10.32 4.14 -18.28
CA ASN A 15 -11.43 4.91 -17.70
C ASN A 15 -11.51 4.80 -16.17
N ARG A 16 -10.39 4.49 -15.52
CA ARG A 16 -10.24 4.41 -14.07
C ARG A 16 -8.80 4.69 -13.67
N ILE A 17 -8.61 5.10 -12.43
CA ILE A 17 -7.33 5.41 -11.83
C ILE A 17 -7.01 4.33 -10.80
N LEU A 18 -5.76 3.86 -10.77
CA LEU A 18 -5.20 3.02 -9.72
C LEU A 18 -4.06 3.77 -9.04
N VAL A 19 -4.31 4.26 -7.85
CA VAL A 19 -3.28 4.88 -7.00
C VAL A 19 -2.61 3.80 -6.20
N VAL A 20 -1.27 3.71 -6.23
CA VAL A 20 -0.52 2.70 -5.50
C VAL A 20 0.47 3.33 -4.51
N ALA A 21 0.63 2.69 -3.35
CA ALA A 21 1.58 3.10 -2.32
C ALA A 21 2.46 1.92 -1.87
N PRO A 22 3.75 2.17 -1.55
CA PRO A 22 4.73 1.14 -1.24
C PRO A 22 4.66 0.66 0.21
N SER A 23 5.55 -0.27 0.59
CA SER A 23 5.84 -0.61 1.98
C SER A 23 6.77 0.41 2.61
N LEU A 24 6.80 0.47 3.94
CA LEU A 24 7.73 1.30 4.71
C LEU A 24 9.18 0.97 4.35
N GLY A 25 9.95 1.96 3.96
CA GLY A 25 11.32 1.79 3.44
C GLY A 25 11.38 1.39 1.96
N GLY A 26 10.23 1.29 1.29
CA GLY A 26 10.16 1.02 -0.15
C GLY A 26 9.80 2.26 -0.97
N ASN A 27 9.74 2.07 -2.29
CA ASN A 27 9.20 3.06 -3.21
C ASN A 27 8.42 2.38 -4.34
N CYS A 28 7.53 3.13 -4.97
CA CYS A 28 6.66 2.59 -6.01
C CYS A 28 7.43 2.10 -7.23
N SER A 29 8.46 2.81 -7.66
CA SER A 29 9.25 2.43 -8.85
C SER A 29 9.95 1.08 -8.70
N HIS A 30 10.31 0.67 -7.49
CA HIS A 30 10.92 -0.63 -7.23
C HIS A 30 9.89 -1.72 -6.91
N GLN A 31 8.82 -1.39 -6.20
CA GLN A 31 7.88 -2.38 -5.70
C GLN A 31 6.66 -2.60 -6.59
N TRP A 32 6.25 -1.58 -7.36
CA TRP A 32 5.01 -1.62 -8.14
C TRP A 32 5.21 -1.60 -9.66
N ALA A 33 6.41 -1.24 -10.17
CA ALA A 33 6.61 -1.03 -11.61
C ALA A 33 6.17 -2.22 -12.47
N LYS A 34 6.44 -3.47 -12.04
CA LYS A 34 6.05 -4.64 -12.83
C LYS A 34 4.53 -4.87 -12.82
N VAL A 35 3.87 -4.66 -11.70
CA VAL A 35 2.40 -4.71 -11.61
C VAL A 35 1.78 -3.59 -12.45
N ALA A 36 2.32 -2.37 -12.35
CA ALA A 36 1.87 -1.23 -13.14
C ALA A 36 1.99 -1.48 -14.65
N GLU A 37 3.12 -2.03 -15.12
CA GLU A 37 3.33 -2.44 -16.51
C GLU A 37 2.21 -3.38 -17.00
N LEU A 38 1.86 -4.39 -16.19
CA LEU A 38 0.82 -5.37 -16.50
C LEU A 38 -0.61 -4.78 -16.50
N LEU A 39 -0.81 -3.62 -15.88
CA LEU A 39 -2.11 -2.94 -15.74
C LEU A 39 -2.25 -1.69 -16.62
N THR A 40 -1.28 -1.39 -17.50
CA THR A 40 -1.29 -0.15 -18.31
C THR A 40 -2.52 0.04 -19.18
N ASN A 41 -3.16 -1.05 -19.62
CA ASN A 41 -4.41 -1.01 -20.40
C ASN A 41 -5.66 -1.03 -19.54
N ASP A 42 -5.54 -1.34 -18.25
CA ASP A 42 -6.66 -1.53 -17.33
C ASP A 42 -6.92 -0.27 -16.49
N ALA A 43 -5.87 0.49 -16.16
CA ALA A 43 -5.96 1.70 -15.34
C ALA A 43 -4.90 2.73 -15.70
N GLN A 44 -5.15 4.01 -15.38
CA GLN A 44 -4.12 5.02 -15.25
C GLN A 44 -3.46 4.83 -13.88
N VAL A 45 -2.21 4.35 -13.87
CA VAL A 45 -1.51 4.00 -12.63
C VAL A 45 -0.73 5.19 -12.10
N VAL A 46 -1.01 5.55 -10.86
CA VAL A 46 -0.38 6.65 -10.12
C VAL A 46 0.48 6.08 -9.01
N PHE A 47 1.75 6.42 -9.00
CA PHE A 47 2.69 6.11 -7.93
C PHE A 47 2.67 7.22 -6.89
N VAL A 48 2.54 6.87 -5.61
CA VAL A 48 2.64 7.82 -4.49
C VAL A 48 3.68 7.28 -3.52
N ASP A 49 4.76 8.03 -3.31
CA ASP A 49 5.82 7.68 -2.38
C ASP A 49 5.67 8.47 -1.06
N TYR A 50 5.99 7.81 0.05
CA TYR A 50 5.92 8.39 1.39
C TYR A 50 7.00 9.43 1.65
N PRO A 51 6.83 10.32 2.65
CA PRO A 51 7.85 11.30 3.02
C PRO A 51 9.21 10.65 3.24
N GLY A 52 10.27 11.26 2.72
CA GLY A 52 11.64 10.78 2.82
C GLY A 52 11.95 9.50 2.05
N HIS A 53 11.04 9.03 1.18
CA HIS A 53 11.23 7.87 0.32
C HIS A 53 11.30 8.32 -1.14
N ALA A 54 12.17 7.70 -1.94
CA ALA A 54 12.46 8.06 -3.32
C ALA A 54 12.77 9.57 -3.48
N LEU A 55 11.89 10.32 -4.15
CA LEU A 55 12.04 11.77 -4.38
C LEU A 55 11.08 12.60 -3.51
N SER A 56 10.33 11.97 -2.60
CA SER A 56 9.42 12.70 -1.71
C SER A 56 10.20 13.53 -0.69
N GLU A 57 9.67 14.72 -0.40
CA GLU A 57 10.20 15.56 0.67
C GLU A 57 10.20 14.82 2.01
N VAL A 58 11.07 15.24 2.91
CA VAL A 58 11.14 14.66 4.25
C VAL A 58 9.90 14.99 5.08
N TRP A 59 9.65 14.20 6.11
CA TRP A 59 8.54 14.42 7.03
C TRP A 59 8.59 15.83 7.63
N ASN A 60 7.45 16.52 7.60
CA ASN A 60 7.30 17.81 8.23
C ASN A 60 6.91 17.64 9.71
N ASP A 61 7.71 18.12 10.64
CA ASP A 61 7.48 18.00 12.09
C ASP A 61 6.21 18.73 12.59
N ALA A 62 5.58 19.55 11.75
CA ALA A 62 4.29 20.12 12.05
C ALA A 62 3.13 19.13 11.88
N ASP A 63 3.36 18.02 11.16
CA ASP A 63 2.37 16.97 10.94
C ASP A 63 2.43 15.93 12.08
N GLU A 64 1.28 15.58 12.62
CA GLU A 64 1.19 14.51 13.63
C GLU A 64 1.49 13.15 12.98
N PRO A 65 2.35 12.29 13.59
CA PRO A 65 2.70 11.01 13.01
C PRO A 65 1.58 9.97 13.17
N THR A 66 0.54 10.11 12.37
CA THR A 66 -0.60 9.19 12.28
C THR A 66 -0.89 8.80 10.84
N LEU A 67 -1.49 7.62 10.63
CA LEU A 67 -1.92 7.22 9.30
C LEU A 67 -3.13 8.01 8.80
N ASP A 68 -3.87 8.68 9.67
CA ASP A 68 -4.94 9.60 9.27
C ASP A 68 -4.37 10.81 8.50
N VAL A 69 -3.26 11.38 8.99
CA VAL A 69 -2.57 12.48 8.29
C VAL A 69 -2.02 12.03 6.95
N VAL A 70 -1.42 10.83 6.89
CA VAL A 70 -0.92 10.24 5.64
C VAL A 70 -2.07 9.94 4.66
N ALA A 71 -3.19 9.41 5.14
CA ALA A 71 -4.38 9.14 4.33
C ALA A 71 -4.96 10.44 3.74
N SER A 72 -5.05 11.50 4.54
CA SER A 72 -5.49 12.82 4.06
C SER A 72 -4.57 13.36 2.95
N ALA A 73 -3.25 13.23 3.10
CA ALA A 73 -2.29 13.65 2.07
C ALA A 73 -2.42 12.81 0.77
N ILE A 74 -2.76 11.52 0.88
CA ILE A 74 -3.06 10.69 -0.31
C ILE A 74 -4.37 11.16 -0.97
N MET A 75 -5.37 11.60 -0.20
CA MET A 75 -6.59 12.18 -0.79
C MET A 75 -6.30 13.47 -1.54
N ASP A 76 -5.42 14.32 -1.02
CA ASP A 76 -4.97 15.53 -1.74
C ASP A 76 -4.34 15.16 -3.09
N VAL A 77 -3.48 14.14 -3.13
CA VAL A 77 -2.93 13.60 -4.39
C VAL A 77 -4.05 13.09 -5.32
N ILE A 78 -5.03 12.36 -4.80
CA ILE A 78 -6.16 11.87 -5.60
C ILE A 78 -6.95 13.04 -6.22
N HIS A 79 -7.18 14.11 -5.47
CA HIS A 79 -7.84 15.31 -5.99
C HIS A 79 -7.02 15.99 -7.10
N GLU A 80 -5.70 16.15 -6.90
CA GLU A 80 -4.80 16.68 -7.95
C GLU A 80 -4.79 15.81 -9.21
N VAL A 81 -4.78 14.48 -9.05
CA VAL A 81 -4.84 13.54 -10.18
C VAL A 81 -6.14 13.71 -10.95
N ARG A 82 -7.30 13.83 -10.27
CA ARG A 82 -8.60 14.08 -10.91
C ARG A 82 -8.63 15.40 -11.67
N GLU A 83 -8.04 16.44 -11.15
CA GLU A 83 -7.91 17.72 -11.87
C GLU A 83 -7.17 17.57 -13.22
N ARG A 84 -6.19 16.67 -13.30
CA ARG A 84 -5.39 16.42 -14.51
C ARG A 84 -6.00 15.40 -15.47
N THR A 85 -6.68 14.38 -14.94
CA THR A 85 -7.16 13.24 -15.72
C THR A 85 -8.67 13.21 -15.93
N GLY A 86 -9.42 14.05 -15.20
CA GLY A 86 -10.88 14.05 -15.14
C GLY A 86 -11.44 13.16 -14.02
N GLU A 87 -12.74 13.28 -13.78
CA GLU A 87 -13.48 12.54 -12.73
C GLU A 87 -13.63 11.06 -13.09
N LEU A 88 -12.56 10.30 -12.93
CA LEU A 88 -12.55 8.85 -13.12
C LEU A 88 -12.68 8.12 -11.78
N PRO A 89 -13.30 6.92 -11.76
CA PRO A 89 -13.30 6.07 -10.57
C PRO A 89 -11.89 5.77 -10.10
N VAL A 90 -11.62 6.01 -8.82
CA VAL A 90 -10.30 5.78 -8.19
C VAL A 90 -10.33 4.53 -7.34
N ILE A 91 -9.38 3.64 -7.57
CA ILE A 91 -9.06 2.51 -6.70
C ILE A 91 -7.70 2.80 -6.06
N PHE A 92 -7.60 2.61 -4.74
CA PHE A 92 -6.33 2.66 -4.04
C PHE A 92 -5.81 1.24 -3.81
N ALA A 93 -4.50 1.02 -3.96
CA ALA A 93 -3.86 -0.25 -3.63
C ALA A 93 -2.55 0.00 -2.86
N GLY A 94 -2.47 -0.46 -1.63
CA GLY A 94 -1.31 -0.25 -0.77
C GLY A 94 -0.65 -1.54 -0.29
N LEU A 95 0.68 -1.56 -0.26
CA LEU A 95 1.47 -2.67 0.27
C LEU A 95 1.94 -2.34 1.70
N SER A 96 1.69 -3.21 2.68
CA SER A 96 2.17 -3.08 4.06
C SER A 96 1.62 -1.79 4.73
N ILE A 97 2.47 -0.82 5.09
CA ILE A 97 2.00 0.50 5.57
C ILE A 97 1.04 1.14 4.56
N GLY A 98 1.26 0.93 3.25
CA GLY A 98 0.33 1.35 2.22
C GLY A 98 -1.05 0.70 2.37
N GLY A 99 -1.10 -0.57 2.72
CA GLY A 99 -2.35 -1.27 3.01
C GLY A 99 -3.02 -0.77 4.30
N ALA A 100 -2.23 -0.49 5.34
CA ALA A 100 -2.73 0.11 6.58
C ALA A 100 -3.33 1.50 6.29
N THR A 101 -2.62 2.36 5.54
CA THR A 101 -3.15 3.66 5.08
C THR A 101 -4.43 3.47 4.25
N GLY A 102 -4.47 2.42 3.39
CA GLY A 102 -5.66 2.07 2.61
C GLY A 102 -6.89 1.76 3.48
N LEU A 103 -6.71 1.16 4.66
CA LEU A 103 -7.82 0.93 5.59
C LEU A 103 -8.35 2.24 6.20
N HIS A 104 -7.48 3.23 6.50
CA HIS A 104 -7.91 4.57 6.91
C HIS A 104 -8.69 5.26 5.78
N LEU A 105 -8.19 5.17 4.54
CA LEU A 105 -8.92 5.67 3.37
C LEU A 105 -10.29 5.00 3.20
N ALA A 106 -10.36 3.69 3.38
CA ALA A 106 -11.61 2.93 3.25
C ALA A 106 -12.64 3.27 4.35
N ARG A 107 -12.16 3.64 5.55
CA ARG A 107 -12.99 4.10 6.67
C ARG A 107 -13.55 5.51 6.41
N ASP A 108 -12.68 6.45 6.02
CA ASP A 108 -13.00 7.87 6.07
C ASP A 108 -13.44 8.46 4.71
N HIS A 109 -13.06 7.82 3.59
CA HIS A 109 -13.28 8.33 2.23
C HIS A 109 -14.00 7.32 1.31
N ALA A 110 -14.87 6.49 1.89
CA ALA A 110 -15.61 5.46 1.14
C ALA A 110 -16.41 6.00 -0.04
N ASP A 111 -16.93 7.22 0.07
CA ASP A 111 -17.74 7.87 -0.97
C ASP A 111 -16.91 8.41 -2.14
N GLU A 112 -15.59 8.59 -1.94
CA GLU A 112 -14.69 9.12 -2.95
C GLU A 112 -13.88 8.03 -3.67
N LEU A 113 -13.86 6.81 -3.13
CA LEU A 113 -13.09 5.70 -3.67
C LEU A 113 -14.02 4.59 -4.21
N ALA A 114 -13.74 4.11 -5.39
CA ALA A 114 -14.46 2.95 -5.94
C ALA A 114 -14.09 1.65 -5.21
N GLY A 115 -12.92 1.59 -4.57
CA GLY A 115 -12.48 0.45 -3.78
C GLY A 115 -11.04 0.58 -3.29
N VAL A 116 -10.68 -0.24 -2.33
CA VAL A 116 -9.34 -0.30 -1.73
C VAL A 116 -8.80 -1.72 -1.74
N ALA A 117 -7.56 -1.89 -2.22
CA ALA A 117 -6.82 -3.14 -2.14
C ALA A 117 -5.72 -3.03 -1.07
N VAL A 118 -5.78 -3.91 -0.08
CA VAL A 118 -4.87 -3.98 1.07
C VAL A 118 -3.95 -5.18 0.89
N LEU A 119 -2.69 -4.95 0.58
CA LEU A 119 -1.72 -6.00 0.32
C LEU A 119 -0.78 -6.15 1.52
N CYS A 120 -0.65 -7.37 2.04
CA CYS A 120 0.27 -7.69 3.14
C CYS A 120 0.20 -6.67 4.29
N SER A 121 -1.02 -6.46 4.81
CA SER A 121 -1.31 -5.51 5.89
C SER A 121 -2.49 -6.01 6.74
N ALA A 122 -2.88 -5.24 7.75
CA ALA A 122 -3.98 -5.60 8.65
C ALA A 122 -4.52 -4.36 9.37
N ALA A 123 -5.59 -4.54 10.17
CA ALA A 123 -6.14 -3.47 11.02
C ALA A 123 -5.21 -3.06 12.18
N THR A 124 -4.23 -3.90 12.50
CA THR A 124 -3.06 -3.57 13.33
C THR A 124 -1.83 -4.23 12.71
N VAL A 125 -0.68 -3.59 12.77
CA VAL A 125 0.56 -4.12 12.18
C VAL A 125 1.62 -4.23 13.27
N GLY A 126 1.87 -5.46 13.74
CA GLY A 126 2.81 -5.72 14.84
C GLY A 126 2.33 -5.12 16.17
N GLU A 127 3.28 -4.96 17.10
CA GLU A 127 3.03 -4.40 18.43
C GLU A 127 3.48 -2.93 18.48
N PRO A 128 2.71 -2.00 19.09
CA PRO A 128 3.04 -0.58 19.17
C PRO A 128 4.45 -0.30 19.69
N ASP A 129 4.83 -0.92 20.79
CA ASP A 129 6.14 -0.70 21.43
C ASP A 129 7.31 -1.08 20.49
N ARG A 130 7.12 -2.11 19.65
CA ARG A 130 8.13 -2.52 18.66
C ARG A 130 8.32 -1.49 17.56
N TRP A 131 7.30 -0.75 17.20
CA TRP A 131 7.40 0.33 16.24
C TRP A 131 8.09 1.55 16.84
N ILE A 132 7.82 1.86 18.12
CA ILE A 132 8.55 2.94 18.85
C ILE A 132 10.02 2.58 19.00
N GLU A 133 10.35 1.35 19.46
CA GLU A 133 11.73 0.86 19.55
C GLU A 133 12.45 0.97 18.19
N ARG A 134 11.77 0.64 17.09
CA ARG A 134 12.33 0.75 15.75
C ARG A 134 12.56 2.20 15.33
N ALA A 135 11.65 3.11 15.64
CA ALA A 135 11.83 4.54 15.38
C ALA A 135 13.08 5.06 16.08
N GLU A 136 13.22 4.79 17.39
CA GLU A 136 14.41 5.19 18.19
C GLU A 136 15.71 4.56 17.64
N GLN A 137 15.65 3.30 17.24
CA GLN A 137 16.78 2.59 16.65
C GLN A 137 17.24 3.25 15.34
N VAL A 138 16.30 3.61 14.47
CA VAL A 138 16.62 4.27 13.19
C VAL A 138 17.14 5.67 13.41
N GLU A 139 16.56 6.45 14.31
CA GLU A 139 17.09 7.78 14.68
C GLU A 139 18.52 7.72 15.22
N ALA A 140 18.88 6.65 15.93
CA ALA A 140 20.20 6.48 16.51
C ALA A 140 21.26 5.96 15.52
N ALA A 141 20.89 5.11 14.56
CA ALA A 141 21.85 4.35 13.77
C ALA A 141 21.48 4.17 12.27
N GLY A 142 20.41 4.81 11.82
CA GLY A 142 19.96 4.84 10.41
C GLY A 142 19.21 3.60 9.95
N THR A 143 18.55 3.72 8.80
CA THR A 143 17.79 2.64 8.15
C THR A 143 18.68 1.51 7.63
N GLN A 144 19.94 1.78 7.32
CA GLN A 144 20.90 0.82 6.78
C GLN A 144 21.02 -0.45 7.64
N GLN A 145 20.95 -0.34 8.97
CA GLN A 145 21.02 -1.47 9.88
C GLN A 145 19.84 -2.45 9.78
N LEU A 146 18.72 -2.00 9.23
CA LEU A 146 17.51 -2.82 9.08
C LEU A 146 17.56 -3.76 7.88
N VAL A 147 18.46 -3.54 6.92
CA VAL A 147 18.48 -4.18 5.60
C VAL A 147 18.52 -5.71 5.70
N GLU A 148 19.44 -6.26 6.50
CA GLU A 148 19.62 -7.72 6.60
C GLU A 148 18.38 -8.40 7.18
N GLU A 149 17.86 -7.89 8.28
CA GLU A 149 16.71 -8.47 8.98
C GLU A 149 15.42 -8.31 8.16
N THR A 150 15.22 -7.14 7.54
CA THR A 150 14.07 -6.88 6.67
C THR A 150 14.09 -7.78 5.43
N SER A 151 15.25 -7.98 4.81
CA SER A 151 15.40 -8.88 3.67
C SER A 151 14.97 -10.32 4.00
N LYS A 152 15.20 -10.81 5.22
CA LYS A 152 14.78 -12.15 5.66
C LYS A 152 13.27 -12.28 5.77
N ARG A 153 12.58 -11.21 6.16
CA ARG A 153 11.11 -11.19 6.32
C ARG A 153 10.37 -10.88 5.02
N TRP A 154 10.95 -10.02 4.17
CA TRP A 154 10.31 -9.57 2.95
C TRP A 154 10.32 -10.60 1.83
N PHE A 155 11.35 -11.45 1.79
CA PHE A 155 11.55 -12.40 0.69
C PHE A 155 11.83 -13.81 1.20
N THR A 156 11.26 -14.80 0.54
CA THR A 156 11.63 -16.20 0.79
C THR A 156 13.07 -16.47 0.33
N PRO A 157 13.78 -17.44 0.95
CA PRO A 157 15.12 -17.83 0.50
C PRO A 157 15.17 -18.23 -1.00
N ALA A 158 14.14 -18.91 -1.47
CA ALA A 158 14.02 -19.32 -2.88
C ALA A 158 13.93 -18.10 -3.82
N PHE A 159 13.09 -17.10 -3.46
CA PHE A 159 12.98 -15.88 -4.26
C PHE A 159 14.31 -15.12 -4.31
N LYS A 160 14.99 -14.94 -3.17
CA LYS A 160 16.29 -14.26 -3.09
C LYS A 160 17.35 -14.93 -3.97
N ALA A 161 17.41 -16.27 -3.93
CA ALA A 161 18.36 -17.03 -4.74
C ALA A 161 18.08 -16.88 -6.25
N ALA A 162 16.82 -16.86 -6.66
CA ALA A 162 16.42 -16.71 -8.06
C ALA A 162 16.51 -15.25 -8.56
N ASN A 163 16.34 -14.26 -7.69
CA ASN A 163 16.21 -12.84 -8.04
C ASN A 163 17.14 -11.93 -7.21
N PRO A 164 18.47 -12.19 -7.17
CA PRO A 164 19.37 -11.46 -6.28
C PRO A 164 19.43 -9.96 -6.58
N ARG A 165 19.40 -9.57 -7.87
CA ARG A 165 19.42 -8.15 -8.27
C ARG A 165 18.17 -7.40 -7.79
N VAL A 166 16.99 -7.99 -8.00
CA VAL A 166 15.71 -7.39 -7.56
C VAL A 166 15.72 -7.20 -6.04
N THR A 167 16.13 -8.24 -5.31
CA THR A 167 16.24 -8.16 -3.84
C THR A 167 17.19 -7.04 -3.43
N THR A 168 18.36 -6.92 -4.05
CA THR A 168 19.33 -5.86 -3.76
C THR A 168 18.72 -4.49 -4.00
N THR A 169 18.12 -4.25 -5.16
CA THR A 169 17.50 -2.96 -5.51
C THR A 169 16.41 -2.54 -4.50
N ILE A 170 15.57 -3.47 -4.06
CA ILE A 170 14.54 -3.19 -3.04
C ILE A 170 15.21 -2.81 -1.70
N MET A 171 16.25 -3.53 -1.29
CA MET A 171 16.97 -3.26 -0.04
C MET A 171 17.79 -1.97 -0.09
N GLU A 172 18.30 -1.58 -1.25
CA GLU A 172 18.93 -0.27 -1.48
C GLU A 172 17.91 0.86 -1.27
N GLY A 173 16.65 0.67 -1.68
CA GLY A 173 15.57 1.61 -1.39
C GLY A 173 15.36 1.82 0.11
N LEU A 174 15.33 0.74 0.89
CA LEU A 174 15.25 0.81 2.36
C LEU A 174 16.44 1.56 2.97
N ALA A 175 17.65 1.22 2.50
CA ALA A 175 18.86 1.85 3.00
C ALA A 175 19.00 3.35 2.67
N ALA A 176 18.30 3.80 1.62
CA ALA A 176 18.30 5.18 1.15
C ALA A 176 17.12 6.02 1.68
N ALA A 177 16.18 5.41 2.40
CA ALA A 177 15.10 6.16 3.02
C ALA A 177 15.66 7.14 4.07
N ASP A 178 15.05 8.32 4.15
CA ASP A 178 15.40 9.30 5.18
C ASP A 178 15.07 8.77 6.57
N ASP A 179 16.07 8.77 7.45
CA ASP A 179 15.98 8.13 8.77
C ASP A 179 14.88 8.77 9.64
N HIS A 180 14.76 10.10 9.61
CA HIS A 180 13.74 10.81 10.37
C HIS A 180 12.34 10.49 9.88
N SER A 181 12.11 10.58 8.57
CA SER A 181 10.82 10.28 7.95
C SER A 181 10.41 8.82 8.17
N TYR A 182 11.37 7.89 8.05
CA TYR A 182 11.14 6.48 8.37
C TYR A 182 10.69 6.29 9.82
N ALA A 183 11.37 6.98 10.77
CA ALA A 183 11.01 6.91 12.19
C ALA A 183 9.61 7.47 12.47
N GLN A 184 9.21 8.57 11.82
CA GLN A 184 7.84 9.11 11.93
C GLN A 184 6.80 8.13 11.39
N LEU A 185 7.06 7.47 10.27
CA LEU A 185 6.17 6.43 9.73
C LEU A 185 6.11 5.18 10.64
N CYS A 186 7.17 4.84 11.37
CA CYS A 186 7.09 3.84 12.44
C CYS A 186 6.14 4.29 13.56
N ARG A 187 6.17 5.56 13.96
CA ARG A 187 5.23 6.11 14.95
C ARG A 187 3.79 6.08 14.43
N CYS A 188 3.56 6.35 13.14
CA CYS A 188 2.25 6.15 12.52
C CYS A 188 1.75 4.72 12.71
N LEU A 189 2.60 3.71 12.47
CA LEU A 189 2.24 2.30 12.66
C LEU A 189 2.04 1.93 14.12
N ALA A 190 2.75 2.57 15.07
CA ALA A 190 2.52 2.38 16.50
C ALA A 190 1.12 2.83 16.94
N HIS A 191 0.55 3.83 16.28
CA HIS A 191 -0.79 4.35 16.57
C HIS A 191 -1.89 3.68 15.74
N HIS A 192 -1.53 2.79 14.80
CA HIS A 192 -2.49 2.16 13.90
C HIS A 192 -3.25 1.01 14.57
N ASP A 193 -4.51 1.24 14.91
CA ASP A 193 -5.45 0.20 15.35
C ASP A 193 -6.87 0.54 14.88
N LEU A 194 -7.34 -0.16 13.86
CA LEU A 194 -8.68 0.00 13.28
C LEU A 194 -9.62 -1.17 13.61
N ARG A 195 -9.27 -2.04 14.56
CA ARG A 195 -10.09 -3.23 14.87
C ARG A 195 -11.51 -2.87 15.31
N ALA A 196 -11.66 -1.77 16.01
CA ALA A 196 -12.98 -1.31 16.47
C ALA A 196 -13.83 -0.69 15.34
N ASP A 197 -13.17 -0.19 14.27
CA ASP A 197 -13.82 0.54 13.18
C ASP A 197 -14.17 -0.35 11.99
N LEU A 198 -13.63 -1.56 11.91
CA LEU A 198 -13.80 -2.46 10.76
C LEU A 198 -15.26 -2.72 10.38
N ALA A 199 -16.15 -2.85 11.37
CA ALA A 199 -17.56 -3.12 11.13
C ALA A 199 -18.29 -1.97 10.41
N ASP A 200 -17.72 -0.76 10.45
CA ASP A 200 -18.27 0.45 9.83
C ASP A 200 -17.69 0.75 8.46
N VAL A 201 -16.65 0.03 8.02
CA VAL A 201 -16.09 0.18 6.68
C VAL A 201 -17.11 -0.25 5.61
N ARG A 202 -17.37 0.64 4.66
CA ARG A 202 -18.33 0.41 3.55
C ARG A 202 -17.65 0.36 2.18
N CYS A 203 -16.44 0.87 2.06
CA CYS A 203 -15.67 0.82 0.83
C CYS A 203 -15.42 -0.65 0.42
N PRO A 204 -15.62 -1.02 -0.85
CA PRO A 204 -15.25 -2.35 -1.34
C PRO A 204 -13.79 -2.67 -1.06
N LEU A 205 -13.51 -3.82 -0.43
CA LEU A 205 -12.14 -4.25 -0.11
C LEU A 205 -11.70 -5.48 -0.89
N LEU A 206 -10.44 -5.47 -1.32
CA LEU A 206 -9.64 -6.63 -1.69
C LEU A 206 -8.47 -6.75 -0.71
N LEU A 207 -8.31 -7.90 -0.10
CA LEU A 207 -7.18 -8.24 0.77
C LEU A 207 -6.29 -9.23 0.04
N VAL A 208 -4.98 -9.00 0.01
CA VAL A 208 -4.01 -9.89 -0.64
C VAL A 208 -2.89 -10.22 0.34
N ALA A 209 -2.78 -11.47 0.74
CA ALA A 209 -1.75 -11.97 1.64
C ALA A 209 -0.71 -12.81 0.91
N GLY A 210 0.54 -12.75 1.35
CA GLY A 210 1.54 -13.75 1.03
C GLY A 210 1.46 -14.93 2.02
N GLU A 211 1.44 -16.16 1.52
CA GLU A 211 1.36 -17.36 2.39
C GLU A 211 2.51 -17.45 3.39
N ARG A 212 3.70 -16.96 3.00
CA ARG A 212 4.93 -16.98 3.81
C ARG A 212 5.24 -15.65 4.50
N ASP A 213 4.28 -14.73 4.54
CA ASP A 213 4.49 -13.42 5.15
C ASP A 213 4.56 -13.53 6.68
N SER A 214 5.74 -13.25 7.22
CA SER A 214 5.98 -13.19 8.67
C SER A 214 5.94 -11.76 9.24
N SER A 215 5.87 -10.74 8.38
CA SER A 215 5.76 -9.33 8.80
C SER A 215 4.30 -8.98 9.14
N THR A 216 3.38 -9.44 8.31
CA THR A 216 1.93 -9.28 8.49
C THR A 216 1.25 -10.64 8.24
N PRO A 217 1.20 -11.52 9.26
CA PRO A 217 0.61 -12.85 9.13
C PRO A 217 -0.84 -12.81 8.64
N ILE A 218 -1.24 -13.83 7.88
CA ILE A 218 -2.57 -13.92 7.24
C ILE A 218 -3.73 -13.67 8.22
N ALA A 219 -3.61 -14.12 9.47
CA ALA A 219 -4.64 -13.95 10.50
C ALA A 219 -5.12 -12.50 10.66
N GLY A 220 -4.23 -11.52 10.48
CA GLY A 220 -4.62 -10.10 10.51
C GLY A 220 -5.54 -9.70 9.36
N GLN A 221 -5.34 -10.27 8.16
CA GLN A 221 -6.23 -10.04 7.01
C GLN A 221 -7.51 -10.88 7.08
N GLU A 222 -7.45 -12.09 7.65
CA GLU A 222 -8.63 -12.91 7.93
C GLU A 222 -9.60 -12.16 8.83
N LEU A 223 -9.11 -11.52 9.90
CA LEU A 223 -9.94 -10.67 10.77
C LEU A 223 -10.65 -9.56 10.00
N VAL A 224 -9.93 -8.86 9.10
CA VAL A 224 -10.53 -7.80 8.26
C VAL A 224 -11.59 -8.40 7.32
N ALA A 225 -11.28 -9.53 6.67
CA ALA A 225 -12.21 -10.19 5.74
C ALA A 225 -13.49 -10.70 6.43
N GLU A 226 -13.38 -11.17 7.67
CA GLU A 226 -14.52 -11.66 8.46
C GLU A 226 -15.38 -10.50 9.00
N THR A 227 -14.78 -9.34 9.24
CA THR A 227 -15.46 -8.22 9.90
C THR A 227 -16.06 -7.23 8.89
N VAL A 228 -15.35 -6.93 7.79
CA VAL A 228 -15.81 -5.96 6.79
C VAL A 228 -16.77 -6.62 5.79
N PRO A 229 -18.02 -6.16 5.67
CA PRO A 229 -18.99 -6.77 4.76
C PRO A 229 -18.52 -6.75 3.29
N GLY A 230 -18.49 -7.92 2.65
CA GLY A 230 -18.14 -8.05 1.23
C GLY A 230 -16.64 -7.94 0.93
N ALA A 231 -15.78 -7.82 1.92
CA ALA A 231 -14.33 -7.91 1.73
C ALA A 231 -13.94 -9.29 1.18
N GLN A 232 -12.95 -9.32 0.29
CA GLN A 232 -12.46 -10.55 -0.32
C GLN A 232 -10.99 -10.75 0.03
N LEU A 233 -10.63 -11.92 0.54
CA LEU A 233 -9.24 -12.30 0.81
C LEU A 233 -8.73 -13.26 -0.25
N SER A 234 -7.54 -12.98 -0.77
CA SER A 234 -6.77 -13.84 -1.65
C SER A 234 -5.38 -14.09 -1.06
N VAL A 235 -4.95 -15.34 -1.04
CA VAL A 235 -3.62 -15.73 -0.54
C VAL A 235 -2.76 -16.15 -1.73
N ILE A 236 -1.58 -15.56 -1.86
CA ILE A 236 -0.61 -15.91 -2.89
C ILE A 236 0.35 -16.97 -2.35
N PRO A 237 0.29 -18.21 -2.89
CA PRO A 237 1.16 -19.30 -2.44
C PRO A 237 2.64 -18.97 -2.58
N GLU A 238 3.45 -19.46 -1.64
CA GLU A 238 4.91 -19.31 -1.60
C GLU A 238 5.43 -17.86 -1.60
N ALA A 239 4.57 -16.83 -1.64
CA ALA A 239 4.96 -15.43 -1.55
C ALA A 239 5.12 -15.01 -0.08
N SER A 240 6.10 -14.15 0.18
CA SER A 240 6.28 -13.47 1.46
C SER A 240 5.70 -12.04 1.37
N HIS A 241 6.26 -11.08 2.12
CA HIS A 241 5.72 -9.73 2.29
C HIS A 241 5.65 -8.90 1.00
N GLN A 242 6.57 -9.12 0.06
CA GLN A 242 6.67 -8.34 -1.19
C GLN A 242 5.91 -9.00 -2.34
N VAL A 243 4.59 -9.19 -2.19
CA VAL A 243 3.76 -9.89 -3.20
C VAL A 243 3.74 -9.21 -4.55
N THR A 244 3.84 -7.89 -4.62
CA THR A 244 3.92 -7.11 -5.87
C THR A 244 5.18 -7.40 -6.68
N VAL A 245 6.25 -7.78 -5.99
CA VAL A 245 7.57 -8.10 -6.57
C VAL A 245 7.72 -9.59 -6.79
N ALA A 246 7.28 -10.40 -5.83
CA ALA A 246 7.45 -11.85 -5.86
C ALA A 246 6.46 -12.55 -6.81
N ALA A 247 5.27 -11.99 -6.98
CA ALA A 247 4.20 -12.56 -7.80
C ALA A 247 3.44 -11.48 -8.59
N PRO A 248 4.12 -10.67 -9.44
CA PRO A 248 3.51 -9.52 -10.09
C PRO A 248 2.32 -9.88 -10.99
N ASP A 249 2.40 -10.98 -11.74
CA ASP A 249 1.31 -11.43 -12.61
C ASP A 249 0.04 -11.78 -11.80
N THR A 250 0.22 -12.54 -10.71
CA THR A 250 -0.89 -12.91 -9.82
C THR A 250 -1.50 -11.67 -9.16
N THR A 251 -0.65 -10.76 -8.66
CA THR A 251 -1.08 -9.51 -8.05
C THR A 251 -1.85 -8.64 -9.04
N ALA A 252 -1.34 -8.47 -10.28
CA ALA A 252 -2.01 -7.71 -11.32
C ALA A 252 -3.37 -8.33 -11.70
N ASN A 253 -3.45 -9.66 -11.80
CA ASN A 253 -4.72 -10.35 -12.11
C ASN A 253 -5.76 -10.17 -10.99
N LEU A 254 -5.37 -10.22 -9.72
CA LEU A 254 -6.25 -9.97 -8.59
C LEU A 254 -6.77 -8.52 -8.60
N LEU A 255 -5.87 -7.54 -8.83
CA LEU A 255 -6.27 -6.14 -8.94
C LEU A 255 -7.19 -5.89 -10.13
N ARG A 256 -6.93 -6.48 -11.30
CA ARG A 256 -7.80 -6.40 -12.48
C ARG A 256 -9.20 -6.92 -12.17
N ALA A 257 -9.29 -8.12 -11.60
CA ALA A 257 -10.57 -8.73 -11.23
C ALA A 257 -11.34 -7.89 -10.22
N PHE A 258 -10.64 -7.30 -9.25
CA PHE A 258 -11.20 -6.38 -8.27
C PHE A 258 -11.75 -5.11 -8.92
N MET A 259 -10.95 -4.43 -9.75
CA MET A 259 -11.37 -3.24 -10.50
C MET A 259 -12.60 -3.50 -11.37
N ASP A 260 -12.68 -4.67 -12.01
CA ASP A 260 -13.84 -5.05 -12.82
C ASP A 260 -15.07 -5.37 -11.96
N ARG A 261 -14.89 -5.94 -10.78
CA ARG A 261 -15.97 -6.19 -9.82
C ARG A 261 -16.61 -4.89 -9.36
N VAL A 262 -15.80 -3.94 -8.86
CA VAL A 262 -16.33 -2.66 -8.36
C VAL A 262 -17.00 -1.83 -9.45
N ALA A 263 -16.48 -1.88 -10.69
CA ALA A 263 -17.09 -1.22 -11.82
C ALA A 263 -18.47 -1.83 -12.21
N ARG A 264 -18.67 -3.13 -11.99
CA ARG A 264 -19.98 -3.78 -12.17
C ARG A 264 -20.96 -3.41 -11.06
N GLN A 265 -20.52 -3.37 -9.82
CA GLN A 265 -21.36 -2.97 -8.67
C GLN A 265 -21.91 -1.55 -8.84
N ALA A 266 -21.05 -0.59 -9.20
CA ALA A 266 -21.46 0.79 -9.45
C ALA A 266 -22.54 0.92 -10.55
N ARG A 267 -22.53 0.04 -11.57
CA ARG A 267 -23.55 0.06 -12.64
C ARG A 267 -24.90 -0.49 -12.22
N THR A 268 -24.92 -1.43 -11.26
CA THR A 268 -26.17 -2.02 -10.75
C THR A 268 -26.87 -1.16 -9.71
N GLU A 269 -26.16 -0.19 -9.13
CA GLU A 269 -26.70 0.77 -8.15
C GLU A 269 -27.28 2.05 -8.79
N LEU A 270 -27.05 2.26 -10.10
CA LEU A 270 -27.69 3.34 -10.84
C LEU A 270 -29.14 2.93 -11.11
N PRO A 271 -30.16 3.77 -10.79
CA PRO A 271 -31.54 3.49 -11.15
C PRO A 271 -31.67 3.39 -12.68
N ASP A 272 -32.45 2.41 -13.14
CA ASP A 272 -32.86 2.35 -14.55
C ASP A 272 -33.62 3.63 -14.90
N ASP A 273 -33.12 4.42 -15.88
CA ASP A 273 -33.74 5.62 -16.42
C ASP A 273 -35.02 5.25 -17.23
#